data_bde8f2fff59521eef91a91175e526d88
#
_entry.id   bde8f2fff59521eef91a91175e526d88
#
_cell.length_a   1.000
_cell.length_b   1.000
_cell.length_c   1.000
_cell.angle_alpha   90.00
_cell.angle_beta   90.00
_cell.angle_gamma   90.00
#
_symmetry.space_group_name_H-M   'P 1'
#
loop_
_entity.id
_entity.type
_entity.pdbx_description
1 polymer ?
#
loop_
_entity_poly.entity_id
_entity_poly.type
_entity_poly.pdbx_seq_one_letter_code
_entity_poly.pdbx_strand_id
1 'polypeptide(L)'
;MEKPTGANKYETSLICYVLSNLWQQDQQITLYEMLEGNLKQLPVSSLSVIERMGIVDVVPTDMTLEKNIFDKTNSLRSPRYLYNLFNKFGNKHCALCKCEIPELIQWAHIWPVADIKRTIQLTQEQKLACAIDGDNGLWLCENHHKMFDEHLLTFNGNGNVVFKNDIDSRYMKFIDETTRFKTLPEFVLTEKFLEYLWRRNKAD
;
A
#
# COMPACT_ATOMS: atom_id res chain seq x y z
N MET A 1 5.81 -2.03 -34.41
CA MET A 1 5.65 -0.91 -33.47
C MET A 1 6.63 0.19 -33.89
N GLU A 2 6.13 1.31 -34.36
CA GLU A 2 6.97 2.42 -34.76
C GLU A 2 7.65 3.05 -33.54
N LYS A 3 8.93 3.41 -33.67
CA LYS A 3 9.64 4.10 -32.58
C LYS A 3 9.00 5.48 -32.36
N PRO A 4 8.69 5.86 -31.11
CA PRO A 4 8.12 7.17 -30.84
C PRO A 4 9.08 8.27 -31.31
N THR A 5 8.60 9.13 -32.17
CA THR A 5 9.32 10.31 -32.65
C THR A 5 9.35 11.39 -31.57
N GLY A 6 10.21 12.44 -31.73
CA GLY A 6 10.33 13.49 -30.70
C GLY A 6 9.02 14.23 -30.36
N ALA A 7 8.04 14.24 -31.28
CA ALA A 7 6.70 14.79 -31.05
C ALA A 7 5.96 14.12 -29.87
N ASN A 8 6.08 12.80 -29.73
CA ASN A 8 5.41 12.06 -28.67
C ASN A 8 5.83 12.48 -27.24
N LYS A 9 7.01 13.06 -27.06
CA LYS A 9 7.47 13.58 -25.77
C LYS A 9 6.70 14.83 -25.34
N TYR A 10 6.36 15.68 -26.28
CA TYR A 10 5.56 16.88 -26.02
C TYR A 10 4.10 16.54 -25.80
N GLU A 11 3.57 15.57 -26.55
CA GLU A 11 2.20 15.09 -26.38
C GLU A 11 1.99 14.49 -24.99
N THR A 12 2.95 13.70 -24.49
CA THR A 12 2.85 13.11 -23.14
C THR A 12 2.88 14.20 -22.06
N SER A 13 3.76 15.20 -22.20
CA SER A 13 3.80 16.33 -21.26
C SER A 13 2.52 17.15 -21.29
N LEU A 14 1.92 17.33 -22.47
CA LEU A 14 0.63 18.00 -22.65
C LEU A 14 -0.50 17.20 -22.01
N ILE A 15 -0.52 15.88 -22.20
CA ILE A 15 -1.51 15.00 -21.57
C ILE A 15 -1.43 15.08 -20.03
N CYS A 16 -0.23 15.01 -19.45
CA CYS A 16 -0.03 15.16 -18.01
C CYS A 16 -0.54 16.52 -17.50
N TYR A 17 -0.25 17.60 -18.24
CA TYR A 17 -0.73 18.94 -17.92
C TYR A 17 -2.26 19.05 -18.00
N VAL A 18 -2.87 18.49 -19.04
CA VAL A 18 -4.34 18.46 -19.22
C VAL A 18 -4.99 17.65 -18.11
N LEU A 19 -4.45 16.46 -17.79
CA LEU A 19 -4.97 15.63 -16.71
C LEU A 19 -4.90 16.35 -15.36
N SER A 20 -3.80 17.08 -15.07
CA SER A 20 -3.68 17.83 -13.83
C SER A 20 -4.76 18.94 -13.70
N ASN A 21 -5.10 19.61 -14.81
CA ASN A 21 -6.13 20.61 -14.81
C ASN A 21 -7.55 20.03 -14.73
N LEU A 22 -7.81 18.90 -15.38
CA LEU A 22 -9.08 18.20 -15.30
C LEU A 22 -9.34 17.66 -13.90
N TRP A 23 -8.32 17.18 -13.22
CA TRP A 23 -8.43 16.67 -11.85
C TRP A 23 -8.95 17.73 -10.87
N GLN A 24 -8.52 18.98 -11.05
CA GLN A 24 -8.97 20.10 -10.23
C GLN A 24 -10.45 20.48 -10.48
N GLN A 25 -11.07 19.98 -11.55
CA GLN A 25 -12.43 20.28 -11.95
C GLN A 25 -13.45 19.18 -11.61
N ASP A 26 -13.09 18.23 -10.77
CA ASP A 26 -13.95 17.14 -10.29
C ASP A 26 -14.53 16.26 -11.43
N GLN A 27 -13.79 16.15 -12.53
CA GLN A 27 -14.18 15.33 -13.67
C GLN A 27 -13.67 13.89 -13.56
N GLN A 28 -14.44 12.96 -14.10
CA GLN A 28 -14.02 11.55 -14.17
C GLN A 28 -12.84 11.39 -15.13
N ILE A 29 -11.71 10.90 -14.62
CA ILE A 29 -10.49 10.67 -15.39
C ILE A 29 -10.33 9.17 -15.62
N THR A 30 -10.07 8.79 -16.86
CA THR A 30 -9.71 7.41 -17.20
C THR A 30 -8.21 7.24 -17.03
N LEU A 31 -7.81 6.31 -16.17
CA LEU A 31 -6.41 5.95 -15.98
C LEU A 31 -6.02 4.85 -16.99
N TYR A 32 -4.84 5.01 -17.57
CA TYR A 32 -4.26 4.00 -18.44
C TYR A 32 -3.06 3.37 -17.76
N GLU A 33 -3.00 2.05 -17.79
CA GLU A 33 -1.81 1.32 -17.38
C GLU A 33 -0.69 1.57 -18.39
N MET A 34 0.48 1.99 -17.89
CA MET A 34 1.68 2.17 -18.71
C MET A 34 2.74 1.17 -18.29
N LEU A 35 3.35 0.48 -19.25
CA LEU A 35 4.51 -0.36 -18.99
C LEU A 35 5.70 0.50 -18.56
N GLU A 36 6.52 -0.02 -17.66
CA GLU A 36 7.72 0.69 -17.15
C GLU A 36 8.65 1.20 -18.26
N GLY A 37 8.80 0.41 -19.34
CA GLY A 37 9.57 0.84 -20.50
C GLY A 37 9.04 2.14 -21.12
N ASN A 38 7.73 2.39 -21.04
CA ASN A 38 7.10 3.61 -21.51
C ASN A 38 7.33 4.77 -20.52
N LEU A 39 7.31 4.50 -19.22
CA LEU A 39 7.63 5.50 -18.18
C LEU A 39 9.05 6.02 -18.29
N LYS A 40 10.02 5.15 -18.55
CA LYS A 40 11.42 5.52 -18.76
C LYS A 40 11.64 6.42 -20.00
N GLN A 41 10.70 6.41 -20.93
CA GLN A 41 10.73 7.24 -22.12
C GLN A 41 10.10 8.63 -21.91
N LEU A 42 9.42 8.84 -20.75
CA LEU A 42 8.87 10.14 -20.42
C LEU A 42 10.00 11.14 -20.14
N PRO A 43 9.86 12.39 -20.59
CA PRO A 43 10.76 13.45 -20.16
C PRO A 43 10.78 13.58 -18.64
N VAL A 44 11.94 13.89 -18.06
CA VAL A 44 12.11 14.09 -16.61
C VAL A 44 11.11 15.13 -16.07
N SER A 45 10.82 16.16 -16.87
CA SER A 45 9.80 17.17 -16.53
C SER A 45 8.40 16.57 -16.36
N SER A 46 8.04 15.58 -17.16
CA SER A 46 6.71 14.92 -17.07
C SER A 46 6.64 14.00 -15.85
N LEU A 47 7.71 13.27 -15.55
CA LEU A 47 7.79 12.47 -14.31
C LEU A 47 7.67 13.36 -13.08
N SER A 48 8.39 14.48 -13.03
CA SER A 48 8.33 15.42 -11.91
C SER A 48 6.95 16.08 -11.75
N VAL A 49 6.20 16.27 -12.83
CA VAL A 49 4.80 16.74 -12.76
C VAL A 49 3.90 15.66 -12.17
N ILE A 50 4.03 14.43 -12.65
CA ILE A 50 3.26 13.29 -12.13
C ILE A 50 3.51 13.08 -10.62
N GLU A 51 4.78 13.13 -10.21
CA GLU A 51 5.17 13.01 -8.79
C GLU A 51 4.64 14.17 -7.93
N ARG A 52 4.69 15.42 -8.44
CA ARG A 52 4.22 16.60 -7.71
C ARG A 52 2.70 16.68 -7.56
N MET A 53 1.97 16.02 -8.41
CA MET A 53 0.51 16.00 -8.31
C MET A 53 0.01 15.35 -7.02
N GLY A 54 0.87 14.58 -6.32
CA GLY A 54 0.56 13.94 -5.03
C GLY A 54 -0.59 12.93 -5.09
N ILE A 55 -1.26 12.85 -6.24
CA ILE A 55 -2.47 12.07 -6.51
C ILE A 55 -2.11 10.81 -7.30
N VAL A 56 -0.95 10.80 -7.97
CA VAL A 56 -0.49 9.72 -8.82
C VAL A 56 0.85 9.20 -8.30
N ASP A 57 0.83 8.09 -7.63
CA ASP A 57 2.02 7.28 -7.44
C ASP A 57 2.23 6.48 -8.73
N VAL A 58 3.34 6.69 -9.41
CA VAL A 58 3.73 5.87 -10.55
C VAL A 58 4.19 4.52 -10.01
N VAL A 59 3.30 3.54 -10.08
CA VAL A 59 3.58 2.19 -9.60
C VAL A 59 4.02 1.33 -10.77
N PRO A 60 5.26 0.84 -10.81
CA PRO A 60 5.68 -0.11 -11.84
C PRO A 60 4.88 -1.40 -11.68
N THR A 61 4.22 -1.83 -12.76
CA THR A 61 3.42 -3.07 -12.78
C THR A 61 4.22 -4.27 -13.30
N ASP A 62 5.44 -4.05 -13.76
CA ASP A 62 6.32 -5.09 -14.28
C ASP A 62 6.96 -5.89 -13.13
N MET A 63 6.45 -7.12 -12.93
CA MET A 63 6.97 -8.06 -11.94
C MET A 63 8.45 -8.43 -12.16
N THR A 64 8.93 -8.35 -13.40
CA THR A 64 10.33 -8.64 -13.72
C THR A 64 11.24 -7.59 -13.11
N LEU A 65 10.82 -6.32 -13.14
CA LEU A 65 11.54 -5.23 -12.51
C LEU A 65 11.57 -5.36 -11.00
N GLU A 66 10.42 -5.62 -10.40
CA GLU A 66 10.27 -5.85 -8.96
C GLU A 66 11.23 -6.94 -8.48
N LYS A 67 11.29 -8.05 -9.23
CA LYS A 67 12.22 -9.15 -8.98
C LYS A 67 13.68 -8.69 -9.10
N ASN A 68 14.02 -7.95 -10.14
CA ASN A 68 15.37 -7.42 -10.36
C ASN A 68 15.79 -6.43 -9.26
N ILE A 69 14.88 -5.61 -8.77
CA ILE A 69 15.13 -4.70 -7.63
C ILE A 69 15.36 -5.51 -6.37
N PHE A 70 14.51 -6.52 -6.12
CA PHE A 70 14.67 -7.40 -4.99
C PHE A 70 16.02 -8.14 -5.01
N ASP A 71 16.39 -8.74 -6.15
CA ASP A 71 17.63 -9.47 -6.31
C ASP A 71 18.88 -8.59 -6.08
N LYS A 72 18.81 -7.31 -6.47
CA LYS A 72 19.91 -6.35 -6.27
C LYS A 72 19.97 -5.76 -4.86
N THR A 73 18.83 -5.48 -4.24
CA THR A 73 18.76 -4.70 -3.01
C THR A 73 18.33 -5.51 -1.81
N ASN A 74 17.86 -6.75 -2.00
CA ASN A 74 17.17 -7.56 -1.01
C ASN A 74 16.01 -6.81 -0.32
N SER A 75 15.41 -5.85 -1.02
CA SER A 75 14.28 -5.06 -0.54
C SER A 75 12.98 -5.60 -1.11
N LEU A 76 12.06 -6.00 -0.25
CA LEU A 76 10.68 -6.35 -0.63
C LEU A 76 9.73 -5.13 -0.57
N ARG A 77 10.27 -3.93 -0.40
CA ARG A 77 9.47 -2.69 -0.46
C ARG A 77 9.26 -2.33 -1.92
N SER A 78 8.05 -2.47 -2.39
CA SER A 78 7.67 -2.22 -3.77
C SER A 78 6.53 -1.19 -3.81
N PRO A 79 6.60 -0.22 -4.73
CA PRO A 79 5.48 0.69 -5.00
C PRO A 79 4.21 -0.05 -5.42
N ARG A 80 4.34 -1.25 -5.99
CA ARG A 80 3.21 -2.10 -6.38
C ARG A 80 2.31 -2.48 -5.20
N TYR A 81 2.88 -2.63 -4.01
CA TYR A 81 2.09 -2.87 -2.80
C TYR A 81 1.10 -1.74 -2.54
N LEU A 82 1.56 -0.51 -2.67
CA LEU A 82 0.72 0.68 -2.52
C LEU A 82 -0.44 0.67 -3.53
N TYR A 83 -0.13 0.38 -4.80
CA TYR A 83 -1.14 0.25 -5.85
C TYR A 83 -2.19 -0.82 -5.52
N ASN A 84 -1.75 -2.00 -5.05
CA ASN A 84 -2.64 -3.09 -4.68
C ASN A 84 -3.52 -2.72 -3.48
N LEU A 85 -3.01 -1.93 -2.52
CA LEU A 85 -3.82 -1.38 -1.43
C LEU A 85 -4.87 -0.38 -1.93
N PHE A 86 -4.51 0.52 -2.84
CA PHE A 86 -5.47 1.45 -3.45
C PHE A 86 -6.57 0.71 -4.22
N ASN A 87 -6.21 -0.34 -4.96
CA ASN A 87 -7.20 -1.14 -5.68
C ASN A 87 -8.16 -1.86 -4.74
N LYS A 88 -7.69 -2.28 -3.56
CA LYS A 88 -8.50 -3.01 -2.59
C LYS A 88 -9.34 -2.08 -1.71
N PHE A 89 -8.76 -1.01 -1.22
CA PHE A 89 -9.35 -0.17 -0.17
C PHE A 89 -9.77 1.22 -0.65
N GLY A 90 -9.40 1.61 -1.87
CA GLY A 90 -9.60 2.98 -2.34
C GLY A 90 -8.67 3.98 -1.64
N ASN A 91 -9.18 5.19 -1.44
CA ASN A 91 -8.43 6.30 -0.84
C ASN A 91 -7.90 5.98 0.55
N LYS A 92 -6.77 6.60 0.91
CA LYS A 92 -6.14 6.46 2.22
C LYS A 92 -7.09 6.88 3.34
N HIS A 93 -7.41 5.96 4.22
CA HIS A 93 -8.19 6.20 5.44
C HIS A 93 -7.79 5.17 6.51
N CYS A 94 -7.85 5.54 7.76
CA CYS A 94 -7.53 4.60 8.82
C CYS A 94 -8.64 3.56 9.01
N ALA A 95 -8.30 2.28 8.97
CA ALA A 95 -9.26 1.19 9.20
C ALA A 95 -9.86 1.20 10.62
N LEU A 96 -9.21 1.86 11.59
CA LEU A 96 -9.57 1.81 13.01
C LEU A 96 -10.08 3.14 13.58
N CYS A 97 -10.01 4.24 12.84
CA CYS A 97 -10.56 5.53 13.26
C CYS A 97 -10.96 6.41 12.06
N LYS A 98 -11.45 7.62 12.34
CA LYS A 98 -11.89 8.58 11.32
C LYS A 98 -10.77 9.42 10.73
N CYS A 99 -9.52 9.01 10.84
CA CYS A 99 -8.41 9.73 10.23
C CYS A 99 -8.40 9.46 8.72
N GLU A 100 -8.53 10.53 7.92
CA GLU A 100 -8.47 10.51 6.45
C GLU A 100 -7.42 11.50 5.92
N ILE A 101 -6.53 12.00 6.80
CA ILE A 101 -5.45 12.90 6.44
C ILE A 101 -4.37 12.06 5.73
N PRO A 102 -4.15 12.23 4.40
CA PRO A 102 -3.30 11.32 3.61
C PRO A 102 -1.86 11.23 4.12
N GLU A 103 -1.34 12.33 4.66
CA GLU A 103 0.03 12.43 5.20
C GLU A 103 0.21 11.62 6.49
N LEU A 104 -0.87 11.39 7.24
CA LEU A 104 -0.87 10.59 8.47
C LEU A 104 -1.25 9.13 8.23
N ILE A 105 -1.67 8.76 7.02
CA ILE A 105 -2.05 7.38 6.69
C ILE A 105 -0.88 6.65 6.07
N GLN A 106 -0.52 5.54 6.70
CA GLN A 106 0.53 4.65 6.25
C GLN A 106 -0.05 3.28 5.89
N TRP A 107 0.67 2.54 5.06
CA TRP A 107 0.39 1.14 4.78
C TRP A 107 0.99 0.26 5.87
N ALA A 108 0.20 -0.62 6.43
CA ALA A 108 0.63 -1.60 7.42
C ALA A 108 0.57 -3.01 6.82
N HIS A 109 1.67 -3.74 6.84
CA HIS A 109 1.65 -5.16 6.47
C HIS A 109 1.04 -5.99 7.60
N ILE A 110 0.09 -6.85 7.27
CA ILE A 110 -0.47 -7.83 8.23
C ILE A 110 0.62 -8.84 8.60
N TRP A 111 1.20 -9.54 7.65
CA TRP A 111 2.39 -10.34 7.87
C TRP A 111 3.64 -9.50 7.54
N PRO A 112 4.47 -9.16 8.55
CA PRO A 112 5.58 -8.23 8.37
C PRO A 112 6.56 -8.68 7.30
N VAL A 113 7.06 -7.74 6.49
CA VAL A 113 8.06 -8.03 5.44
C VAL A 113 9.32 -8.68 6.01
N ALA A 114 9.71 -8.33 7.25
CA ALA A 114 10.86 -8.95 7.92
C ALA A 114 10.66 -10.46 8.13
N ASP A 115 9.44 -10.88 8.48
CA ASP A 115 9.12 -12.28 8.73
C ASP A 115 8.94 -13.06 7.43
N ILE A 116 8.35 -12.43 6.41
CA ILE A 116 8.32 -12.98 5.04
C ILE A 116 9.74 -13.32 4.59
N LYS A 117 10.70 -12.40 4.78
CA LYS A 117 12.11 -12.63 4.42
C LYS A 117 12.74 -13.80 5.16
N ARG A 118 12.45 -13.95 6.45
CA ARG A 118 13.00 -15.02 7.31
C ARG A 118 12.40 -16.38 6.99
N THR A 119 11.26 -16.45 6.34
CA THR A 119 10.57 -17.71 6.02
C THR A 119 11.36 -18.50 4.97
N ILE A 120 12.02 -19.57 5.40
CA ILE A 120 12.92 -20.39 4.56
C ILE A 120 12.13 -21.19 3.51
N GLN A 121 10.90 -21.57 3.82
CA GLN A 121 10.03 -22.40 2.97
C GLN A 121 9.54 -21.68 1.71
N LEU A 122 9.64 -20.35 1.66
CA LEU A 122 9.20 -19.56 0.52
C LEU A 122 10.34 -19.29 -0.45
N THR A 123 10.06 -19.48 -1.74
CA THR A 123 10.95 -18.98 -2.81
C THR A 123 10.97 -17.46 -2.81
N GLN A 124 11.93 -16.85 -3.47
CA GLN A 124 12.01 -15.39 -3.60
C GLN A 124 10.77 -14.80 -4.29
N GLU A 125 10.26 -15.48 -5.31
CA GLU A 125 9.04 -15.09 -6.01
C GLU A 125 7.81 -15.12 -5.09
N GLN A 126 7.70 -16.15 -4.26
CA GLN A 126 6.64 -16.26 -3.27
C GLN A 126 6.74 -15.16 -2.19
N LYS A 127 7.97 -14.85 -1.73
CA LYS A 127 8.20 -13.74 -0.79
C LYS A 127 7.77 -12.40 -1.38
N LEU A 128 8.15 -12.14 -2.64
CA LEU A 128 7.75 -10.93 -3.33
C LEU A 128 6.23 -10.88 -3.50
N ALA A 129 5.61 -11.98 -3.94
CA ALA A 129 4.16 -12.06 -4.07
C ALA A 129 3.43 -11.74 -2.76
N CYS A 130 3.89 -12.31 -1.63
CA CYS A 130 3.32 -12.00 -0.31
C CYS A 130 3.52 -10.53 0.09
N ALA A 131 4.69 -9.97 -0.20
CA ALA A 131 5.02 -8.59 0.20
C ALA A 131 4.27 -7.52 -0.58
N ILE A 132 3.86 -7.81 -1.82
CA ILE A 132 3.10 -6.88 -2.66
C ILE A 132 1.60 -7.15 -2.67
N ASP A 133 1.14 -8.19 -1.99
CA ASP A 133 -0.27 -8.58 -1.95
C ASP A 133 -1.09 -7.53 -1.19
N GLY A 134 -2.15 -6.99 -1.81
CA GLY A 134 -3.09 -6.08 -1.15
C GLY A 134 -3.84 -6.72 0.01
N ASP A 135 -4.00 -8.05 0.01
CA ASP A 135 -4.56 -8.80 1.13
C ASP A 135 -3.62 -8.84 2.35
N ASN A 136 -2.33 -8.61 2.13
CA ASN A 136 -1.34 -8.50 3.21
C ASN A 136 -1.27 -7.09 3.81
N GLY A 137 -2.35 -6.32 3.77
CA GLY A 137 -2.25 -4.95 4.24
C GLY A 137 -3.53 -4.28 4.70
N LEU A 138 -3.33 -3.14 5.35
CA LEU A 138 -4.35 -2.19 5.77
C LEU A 138 -3.82 -0.77 5.67
N TRP A 139 -4.74 0.21 5.51
CA TRP A 139 -4.46 1.61 5.78
C TRP A 139 -4.63 1.89 7.26
N LEU A 140 -3.60 2.38 7.91
CA LEU A 140 -3.64 2.79 9.33
C LEU A 140 -3.05 4.20 9.48
N CYS A 141 -3.60 5.00 10.38
CA CYS A 141 -2.93 6.22 10.78
C CYS A 141 -1.68 5.90 11.63
N GLU A 142 -0.76 6.84 11.75
CA GLU A 142 0.51 6.65 12.45
C GLU A 142 0.34 6.04 13.85
N ASN A 143 -0.65 6.48 14.61
CA ASN A 143 -0.91 5.94 15.94
C ASN A 143 -1.32 4.45 15.89
N HIS A 144 -2.29 4.11 15.00
CA HIS A 144 -2.74 2.74 14.88
C HIS A 144 -1.69 1.83 14.22
N HIS A 145 -0.92 2.36 13.27
CA HIS A 145 0.20 1.63 12.69
C HIS A 145 1.22 1.27 13.76
N LYS A 146 1.61 2.25 14.59
CA LYS A 146 2.54 2.01 15.69
C LYS A 146 1.97 1.02 16.73
N MET A 147 0.70 1.17 17.12
CA MET A 147 0.07 0.22 18.03
C MET A 147 0.02 -1.20 17.46
N PHE A 148 -0.23 -1.34 16.17
CA PHE A 148 -0.26 -2.62 15.48
C PHE A 148 1.15 -3.25 15.40
N ASP A 149 2.18 -2.47 15.07
CA ASP A 149 3.56 -2.94 15.00
C ASP A 149 4.12 -3.36 16.36
N GLU A 150 3.75 -2.67 17.43
CA GLU A 150 4.15 -3.00 18.81
C GLU A 150 3.24 -4.04 19.47
N HIS A 151 2.36 -4.69 18.71
CA HIS A 151 1.43 -5.71 19.22
C HIS A 151 0.53 -5.24 20.38
N LEU A 152 0.31 -3.92 20.53
CA LEU A 152 -0.66 -3.36 21.48
C LEU A 152 -2.09 -3.68 21.06
N LEU A 153 -2.32 -3.86 19.76
CA LEU A 153 -3.55 -4.36 19.18
C LEU A 153 -3.26 -5.33 18.03
N THR A 154 -4.17 -6.25 17.83
CA THR A 154 -4.22 -7.17 16.69
C THR A 154 -5.68 -7.42 16.30
N PHE A 155 -5.92 -8.39 15.44
CA PHE A 155 -7.26 -8.80 15.03
C PHE A 155 -7.45 -10.30 15.32
N ASN A 156 -8.67 -10.70 15.66
CA ASN A 156 -9.05 -12.11 15.66
C ASN A 156 -9.54 -12.57 14.28
N GLY A 157 -9.85 -13.85 14.14
CA GLY A 157 -10.33 -14.45 12.88
C GLY A 157 -11.67 -13.88 12.37
N ASN A 158 -12.41 -13.13 13.19
CA ASN A 158 -13.64 -12.44 12.81
C ASN A 158 -13.40 -10.95 12.52
N GLY A 159 -12.14 -10.51 12.44
CA GLY A 159 -11.78 -9.12 12.19
C GLY A 159 -11.98 -8.18 13.37
N ASN A 160 -12.31 -8.69 14.56
CA ASN A 160 -12.46 -7.85 15.75
C ASN A 160 -11.08 -7.47 16.29
N VAL A 161 -10.95 -6.21 16.70
CA VAL A 161 -9.76 -5.71 17.38
C VAL A 161 -9.60 -6.41 18.73
N VAL A 162 -8.40 -6.91 18.96
CA VAL A 162 -7.98 -7.52 20.24
C VAL A 162 -6.83 -6.70 20.78
N PHE A 163 -6.98 -6.19 21.99
CA PHE A 163 -5.92 -5.47 22.69
C PHE A 163 -5.07 -6.43 23.51
N LYS A 164 -3.80 -6.10 23.66
CA LYS A 164 -2.87 -6.84 24.51
C LYS A 164 -3.34 -6.82 25.97
N ASN A 165 -3.27 -7.96 26.65
CA ASN A 165 -3.84 -8.12 28.00
C ASN A 165 -3.10 -7.35 29.12
N ASP A 166 -1.83 -7.04 28.93
CA ASP A 166 -0.93 -6.43 29.90
C ASP A 166 -0.73 -4.92 29.72
N ILE A 167 -1.62 -4.27 28.96
CA ILE A 167 -1.59 -2.81 28.80
C ILE A 167 -2.04 -2.17 30.13
N ASP A 168 -1.22 -1.24 30.63
CA ASP A 168 -1.57 -0.46 31.83
C ASP A 168 -2.92 0.25 31.64
N SER A 169 -3.79 0.11 32.63
CA SER A 169 -5.15 0.66 32.61
C SER A 169 -5.21 2.17 32.36
N ARG A 170 -4.14 2.91 32.72
CA ARG A 170 -4.02 4.34 32.45
C ARG A 170 -3.96 4.65 30.95
N TYR A 171 -3.39 3.74 30.15
CA TYR A 171 -3.27 3.91 28.70
C TYR A 171 -4.43 3.27 27.93
N MET A 172 -5.09 2.25 28.52
CA MET A 172 -6.20 1.56 27.89
C MET A 172 -7.32 2.49 27.47
N LYS A 173 -7.66 3.47 28.34
CA LYS A 173 -8.69 4.46 28.02
C LYS A 173 -8.37 5.23 26.74
N PHE A 174 -7.13 5.72 26.59
CA PHE A 174 -6.70 6.43 25.39
C PHE A 174 -6.76 5.53 24.16
N ILE A 175 -6.25 4.30 24.26
CA ILE A 175 -6.22 3.33 23.16
C ILE A 175 -7.64 2.99 22.72
N ASP A 176 -8.53 2.75 23.68
CA ASP A 176 -9.93 2.42 23.39
C ASP A 176 -10.70 3.58 22.74
N GLU A 177 -10.54 4.79 23.26
CA GLU A 177 -11.19 6.00 22.74
C GLU A 177 -10.68 6.37 21.34
N THR A 178 -9.40 6.15 21.05
CA THR A 178 -8.82 6.43 19.73
C THR A 178 -9.18 5.36 18.69
N THR A 179 -9.36 4.11 19.12
CA THR A 179 -9.76 2.99 18.25
C THR A 179 -11.28 2.92 18.14
N ARG A 180 -11.85 3.72 17.26
CA ARG A 180 -13.32 3.87 17.12
C ARG A 180 -13.99 2.70 16.44
N PHE A 181 -13.33 2.12 15.43
CA PHE A 181 -13.82 0.97 14.71
C PHE A 181 -13.20 -0.30 15.29
N LYS A 182 -14.02 -1.11 15.95
CA LYS A 182 -13.57 -2.32 16.66
C LYS A 182 -13.62 -3.58 15.81
N THR A 183 -14.09 -3.46 14.57
CA THR A 183 -14.26 -4.59 13.66
C THR A 183 -13.91 -4.14 12.25
N LEU A 184 -13.12 -4.92 11.54
CA LEU A 184 -12.82 -4.70 10.13
C LEU A 184 -14.05 -5.02 9.27
N PRO A 185 -14.27 -4.32 8.16
CA PRO A 185 -15.32 -4.65 7.19
C PRO A 185 -15.13 -6.07 6.63
N GLU A 186 -16.23 -6.75 6.31
CA GLU A 186 -16.21 -8.13 5.83
C GLU A 186 -15.37 -8.33 4.56
N PHE A 187 -15.38 -7.37 3.63
CA PHE A 187 -14.59 -7.46 2.40
C PHE A 187 -13.07 -7.52 2.63
N VAL A 188 -12.60 -7.13 3.82
CA VAL A 188 -11.19 -7.22 4.22
C VAL A 188 -10.80 -8.64 4.56
N LEU A 189 -11.75 -9.42 5.14
CA LEU A 189 -11.53 -10.73 5.73
C LEU A 189 -11.47 -11.84 4.68
N THR A 190 -10.66 -11.67 3.65
CA THR A 190 -10.43 -12.70 2.65
C THR A 190 -9.66 -13.88 3.27
N GLU A 191 -9.70 -15.05 2.63
CA GLU A 191 -8.92 -16.21 3.08
C GLU A 191 -7.42 -15.87 3.18
N LYS A 192 -6.89 -15.11 2.21
CA LYS A 192 -5.50 -14.65 2.22
C LYS A 192 -5.19 -13.70 3.37
N PHE A 193 -6.07 -12.72 3.63
CA PHE A 193 -5.90 -11.82 4.78
C PHE A 193 -5.83 -12.62 6.08
N LEU A 194 -6.74 -13.57 6.26
CA LEU A 194 -6.78 -14.43 7.46
C LEU A 194 -5.54 -15.33 7.57
N GLU A 195 -5.01 -15.82 6.44
CA GLU A 195 -3.74 -16.55 6.42
C GLU A 195 -2.57 -15.65 6.88
N TYR A 196 -2.46 -14.41 6.36
CA TYR A 196 -1.42 -13.48 6.79
C TYR A 196 -1.55 -13.10 8.26
N LEU A 197 -2.77 -12.88 8.73
CA LEU A 197 -3.04 -12.60 10.14
C LEU A 197 -2.64 -13.78 11.05
N TRP A 198 -2.95 -14.99 10.64
CA TRP A 198 -2.53 -16.19 11.37
C TRP A 198 -1.00 -16.33 11.41
N ARG A 199 -0.30 -16.05 10.31
CA ARG A 199 1.17 -16.06 10.27
C ARG A 199 1.79 -15.02 11.20
N ARG A 200 1.20 -13.81 11.25
CA ARG A 200 1.61 -12.78 12.21
C ARG A 200 1.46 -13.26 13.65
N ASN A 201 0.28 -13.74 14.00
CA ASN A 201 -0.04 -14.14 15.37
C ASN A 201 0.68 -15.43 15.83
N LYS A 202 1.31 -16.17 14.93
CA LYS A 202 2.16 -17.33 15.26
C LYS A 202 3.63 -16.98 15.46
N ALA A 203 4.07 -15.84 14.98
CA ALA A 203 5.46 -15.41 15.08
C ALA A 203 5.80 -14.86 16.49
N ASP A 204 4.77 -14.67 17.32
CA ASP A 204 4.84 -14.34 18.75
C ASP A 204 4.78 -15.62 19.59
#